data_c9746824cf73bc9adf81f8b54ba7dd16
#
_entry.id   c9746824cf73bc9adf81f8b54ba7dd16
#
_cell.length_a   1.000
_cell.length_b   1.000
_cell.length_c   1.000
_cell.angle_alpha   90.00
_cell.angle_beta   90.00
_cell.angle_gamma   90.00
#
_symmetry.space_group_name_H-M   'P 1'
#
loop_
_entity.id
_entity.type
_entity.pdbx_description
1 polymer ?
#
loop_
_entity_poly.entity_id
_entity_poly.type
_entity_poly.pdbx_seq_one_letter_code
_entity_poly.pdbx_strand_id
1 'polypeptide(L)'
;EISKYIKDDFGFNYSGYFRSGWATTPRGGPKSWAIGSLGRFGNEHSGWFDLTLSQRVYNNNGKTAKAVVTLDGNVGQRNNDSWFNDGGDDLLKFSDMYLTTTGFVPGLPDTNLWVGRHALQQYELQMLDWKAHKENTASGVGLENIPLGTGKLDVSLNRQDLRNCARNTDGSANCNLTDDVNTNSVDFNYHDIPLWDKANLTFRGRYNLANKTSDNKRNERDNDF
;
A
#
# COMPACT_ATOMS: atom_id res chain seq x y z
N GLU A 1 -1.10 -23.99 22.09
CA GLU A 1 -0.47 -25.05 21.28
C GLU A 1 -0.96 -25.06 19.83
N ILE A 2 -2.27 -25.10 19.57
CA ILE A 2 -2.84 -25.14 18.22
C ILE A 2 -2.42 -23.91 17.39
N SER A 3 -2.46 -22.71 17.96
CA SER A 3 -2.05 -21.48 17.25
C SER A 3 -0.58 -21.51 16.85
N LYS A 4 0.29 -22.06 17.69
CA LYS A 4 1.71 -22.23 17.42
C LYS A 4 1.92 -23.25 16.30
N TYR A 5 1.23 -24.37 16.33
CA TYR A 5 1.28 -25.40 15.28
C TYR A 5 0.86 -24.81 13.91
N ILE A 6 -0.26 -24.09 13.86
CA ILE A 6 -0.74 -23.47 12.63
C ILE A 6 0.29 -22.51 12.06
N LYS A 7 0.94 -21.71 12.89
CA LYS A 7 1.93 -20.73 12.45
C LYS A 7 3.26 -21.37 12.07
N ASP A 8 3.81 -22.22 12.91
CA ASP A 8 5.18 -22.72 12.78
C ASP A 8 5.25 -23.93 11.83
N ASP A 9 4.34 -24.87 11.94
CA ASP A 9 4.34 -26.12 11.16
C ASP A 9 3.55 -25.97 9.86
N PHE A 10 2.30 -25.53 9.94
CA PHE A 10 1.46 -25.33 8.76
C PHE A 10 1.83 -24.06 7.97
N GLY A 11 2.43 -23.04 8.63
CA GLY A 11 2.92 -21.84 8.00
C GLY A 11 1.83 -20.85 7.59
N PHE A 12 0.63 -20.99 8.15
CA PHE A 12 -0.44 -20.03 7.98
C PHE A 12 -0.40 -18.97 9.07
N ASN A 13 -0.52 -17.72 8.67
CA ASN A 13 -0.60 -16.61 9.60
C ASN A 13 -1.65 -15.60 9.13
N TYR A 14 -2.35 -15.01 10.07
CA TYR A 14 -3.20 -13.86 9.83
C TYR A 14 -2.80 -12.71 10.77
N SER A 15 -2.94 -11.52 10.26
CA SER A 15 -2.77 -10.28 11.01
C SER A 15 -3.74 -9.25 10.48
N GLY A 16 -3.94 -8.18 11.21
CA GLY A 16 -4.84 -7.17 10.71
C GLY A 16 -4.98 -5.97 11.63
N TYR A 17 -5.68 -5.02 11.12
CA TYR A 17 -6.10 -3.81 11.80
C TYR A 17 -7.61 -3.70 11.72
N PHE A 18 -8.23 -3.30 12.79
CA PHE A 18 -9.67 -3.09 12.86
C PHE A 18 -9.96 -1.83 13.66
N ARG A 19 -10.86 -1.03 13.14
CA ARG A 19 -11.45 0.07 13.87
C ARG A 19 -12.92 0.20 13.53
N SER A 20 -13.71 0.63 14.50
CA SER A 20 -15.10 0.98 14.31
C SER A 20 -15.43 2.14 15.24
N GLY A 21 -16.03 3.15 14.73
CA GLY A 21 -16.41 4.35 15.46
C GLY A 21 -17.89 4.68 15.29
N TRP A 22 -18.48 5.24 16.33
CA TRP A 22 -19.81 5.79 16.28
C TRP A 22 -19.81 7.20 16.85
N ALA A 23 -20.45 8.12 16.16
CA ALA A 23 -20.56 9.48 16.59
C ALA A 23 -21.90 10.07 16.18
N THR A 24 -22.47 10.91 17.02
CA THR A 24 -23.71 11.64 16.74
C THR A 24 -23.72 13.01 17.40
N THR A 25 -24.50 13.91 16.87
CA THR A 25 -24.82 15.21 17.44
C THR A 25 -26.31 15.48 17.32
N PRO A 26 -26.89 16.44 18.09
CA PRO A 26 -28.31 16.80 17.96
C PRO A 26 -28.71 17.26 16.55
N ARG A 27 -27.75 17.61 15.70
CA ARG A 27 -27.96 18.08 14.32
C ARG A 27 -27.56 17.03 13.26
N GLY A 28 -27.36 15.80 13.65
CA GLY A 28 -26.81 14.71 12.84
C GLY A 28 -25.36 14.39 13.23
N GLY A 29 -24.86 13.26 12.84
CA GLY A 29 -23.49 12.83 13.12
C GLY A 29 -22.43 13.65 12.39
N PRO A 30 -21.14 13.50 12.74
CA PRO A 30 -20.06 14.11 11.99
C PRO A 30 -20.08 13.63 10.54
N LYS A 31 -19.94 14.55 9.61
CA LYS A 31 -19.98 14.25 8.17
C LYS A 31 -18.62 13.94 7.59
N SER A 32 -17.57 14.38 8.26
CA SER A 32 -16.19 14.22 7.83
C SER A 32 -15.23 14.44 8.99
N TRP A 33 -14.03 13.98 8.84
CA TRP A 33 -12.90 14.20 9.74
C TRP A 33 -11.72 14.74 8.94
N ALA A 34 -10.82 15.45 9.60
CA ALA A 34 -9.67 16.08 8.96
C ALA A 34 -8.43 15.18 9.05
N ILE A 35 -7.91 14.77 7.92
CA ILE A 35 -6.64 14.05 7.82
C ILE A 35 -5.50 15.01 8.19
N GLY A 36 -4.55 14.54 9.00
CA GLY A 36 -3.37 15.31 9.41
C GLY A 36 -3.62 16.34 10.50
N SER A 37 -4.86 16.46 10.97
CA SER A 37 -5.28 17.39 12.03
C SER A 37 -6.02 16.62 13.09
N LEU A 38 -5.49 16.41 14.25
CA LEU A 38 -6.09 15.63 15.35
C LEU A 38 -6.77 14.29 14.94
N GLY A 39 -6.65 13.93 13.67
CA GLY A 39 -7.11 12.66 13.14
C GLY A 39 -8.57 12.36 13.35
N ARG A 40 -8.84 11.13 13.68
CA ARG A 40 -10.19 10.57 13.81
C ARG A 40 -10.81 10.76 15.19
N PHE A 41 -10.09 11.11 16.19
CA PHE A 41 -10.46 11.28 17.61
C PHE A 41 -11.97 11.38 17.90
N GLY A 42 -12.68 10.26 17.83
CA GLY A 42 -14.12 10.21 18.07
C GLY A 42 -15.00 10.89 17.02
N ASN A 43 -14.42 11.31 15.92
CA ASN A 43 -15.10 12.05 14.85
C ASN A 43 -15.44 11.17 13.64
N GLU A 44 -15.11 9.90 13.71
CA GLU A 44 -15.39 8.92 12.67
C GLU A 44 -16.68 8.14 12.99
N HIS A 45 -17.59 8.10 12.02
CA HIS A 45 -18.81 7.29 12.08
C HIS A 45 -18.75 6.27 10.93
N SER A 46 -17.82 5.34 11.04
CA SER A 46 -17.58 4.28 10.06
C SER A 46 -16.72 3.18 10.65
N GLY A 47 -16.56 2.11 9.92
CA GLY A 47 -15.63 1.03 10.21
C GLY A 47 -14.56 0.90 9.14
N TRP A 48 -13.39 0.44 9.53
CA TRP A 48 -12.31 0.05 8.63
C TRP A 48 -11.64 -1.21 9.13
N PHE A 49 -11.26 -2.08 8.22
CA PHE A 49 -10.43 -3.23 8.54
C PHE A 49 -9.39 -3.49 7.45
N ASP A 50 -8.25 -4.01 7.86
CA ASP A 50 -7.24 -4.60 7.01
C ASP A 50 -7.04 -6.02 7.50
N LEU A 51 -7.18 -7.00 6.64
CA LEU A 51 -6.98 -8.40 6.96
C LEU A 51 -5.91 -8.98 6.06
N THR A 52 -4.76 -9.28 6.62
CA THR A 52 -3.64 -9.92 5.92
C THR A 52 -3.60 -11.39 6.23
N LEU A 53 -3.68 -12.19 5.18
CA LEU A 53 -3.51 -13.64 5.22
C LEU A 53 -2.19 -13.99 4.53
N SER A 54 -1.40 -14.83 5.15
CA SER A 54 -0.17 -15.35 4.54
C SER A 54 -0.04 -16.85 4.73
N GLN A 55 0.37 -17.53 3.67
CA GLN A 55 0.62 -18.96 3.66
C GLN A 55 2.04 -19.23 3.19
N ARG A 56 2.81 -19.97 3.96
CA ARG A 56 4.10 -20.51 3.53
C ARG A 56 3.83 -21.63 2.55
N VAL A 57 4.21 -21.44 1.30
CA VAL A 57 4.01 -22.41 0.20
C VAL A 57 5.25 -23.26 -0.09
N TYR A 58 6.39 -22.84 0.43
CA TYR A 58 7.66 -23.57 0.31
C TYR A 58 8.54 -23.35 1.54
N ASN A 59 9.19 -24.41 2.01
CA ASN A 59 10.17 -24.35 3.08
C ASN A 59 11.14 -25.54 2.96
N ASN A 60 12.33 -25.28 2.47
CA ASN A 60 13.36 -26.30 2.34
C ASN A 60 14.75 -25.65 2.32
N ASN A 61 15.71 -26.25 3.05
CA ASN A 61 17.12 -25.87 3.06
C ASN A 61 17.38 -24.36 3.28
N GLY A 62 16.68 -23.75 4.24
CA GLY A 62 16.80 -22.31 4.53
C GLY A 62 16.14 -21.40 3.50
N LYS A 63 15.46 -21.95 2.50
CA LYS A 63 14.70 -21.20 1.51
C LYS A 63 13.22 -21.27 1.80
N THR A 64 12.56 -20.14 1.83
CA THR A 64 11.11 -20.07 2.07
C THR A 64 10.41 -19.25 1.01
N ALA A 65 9.17 -19.60 0.71
CA ALA A 65 8.27 -18.77 -0.09
C ALA A 65 6.91 -18.65 0.61
N LYS A 66 6.33 -17.46 0.55
CA LYS A 66 5.02 -17.15 1.14
C LYS A 66 4.14 -16.45 0.12
N ALA A 67 2.89 -16.88 0.03
CA ALA A 67 1.83 -16.15 -0.64
C ALA A 67 1.15 -15.24 0.39
N VAL A 68 0.92 -13.98 0.02
CA VAL A 68 0.34 -12.95 0.89
C VAL A 68 -0.82 -12.28 0.18
N VAL A 69 -1.93 -12.12 0.90
CA VAL A 69 -3.12 -11.40 0.44
C VAL A 69 -3.59 -10.49 1.57
N THR A 70 -3.81 -9.21 1.26
CA THR A 70 -4.43 -8.27 2.19
C THR A 70 -5.74 -7.74 1.62
N LEU A 71 -6.78 -7.86 2.42
CA LEU A 71 -8.12 -7.33 2.16
C LEU A 71 -8.33 -6.09 3.01
N ASP A 72 -8.61 -4.95 2.36
CA ASP A 72 -9.02 -3.73 3.03
C ASP A 72 -10.52 -3.54 2.86
N GLY A 73 -11.19 -3.18 3.94
CA GLY A 73 -12.61 -2.89 3.91
C GLY A 73 -12.97 -1.60 4.62
N ASN A 74 -13.83 -0.81 4.00
CA ASN A 74 -14.51 0.32 4.61
C ASN A 74 -15.99 -0.01 4.75
N VAL A 75 -16.54 0.18 5.94
CA VAL A 75 -17.93 -0.11 6.23
C VAL A 75 -18.60 1.19 6.69
N GLY A 76 -19.51 1.69 5.86
CA GLY A 76 -20.39 2.80 6.23
C GLY A 76 -21.39 2.34 7.27
N GLN A 77 -21.48 3.04 8.40
CA GLN A 77 -22.45 2.74 9.46
C GLN A 77 -23.79 3.46 9.23
N ARG A 78 -24.14 3.69 7.98
CA ARG A 78 -25.45 4.18 7.57
C ARG A 78 -26.38 3.01 7.35
N ASN A 79 -27.63 3.25 7.57
CA ASN A 79 -28.67 2.25 7.36
C ASN A 79 -28.94 2.06 5.86
N ASN A 80 -28.10 1.29 5.22
CA ASN A 80 -28.11 1.07 3.79
C ASN A 80 -27.77 -0.39 3.52
N ASP A 81 -28.61 -1.07 2.77
CA ASP A 81 -28.57 -2.49 2.53
C ASP A 81 -27.64 -2.89 1.38
N SER A 82 -26.80 -1.98 0.90
CA SER A 82 -25.90 -2.30 -0.20
C SER A 82 -24.74 -3.18 0.24
N TRP A 83 -24.56 -4.27 -0.49
CA TRP A 83 -23.38 -5.08 -0.46
C TRP A 83 -22.22 -4.34 -1.15
N PHE A 84 -21.02 -4.71 -0.80
CA PHE A 84 -19.78 -4.13 -1.28
C PHE A 84 -19.85 -3.55 -2.69
N ASN A 85 -19.59 -2.25 -2.81
CA ASN A 85 -19.42 -1.53 -4.05
C ASN A 85 -20.67 -1.22 -4.89
N ASP A 86 -21.80 -1.09 -4.27
CA ASP A 86 -23.05 -0.70 -4.95
C ASP A 86 -23.30 0.82 -4.90
N GLY A 87 -22.24 1.61 -5.05
CA GLY A 87 -22.32 3.08 -4.97
C GLY A 87 -22.53 3.63 -3.56
N GLY A 88 -22.46 2.77 -2.55
CA GLY A 88 -22.54 3.10 -1.15
C GLY A 88 -21.18 3.43 -0.51
N ASP A 89 -21.21 3.63 0.80
CA ASP A 89 -20.02 3.93 1.59
C ASP A 89 -19.18 2.66 1.88
N ASP A 90 -19.62 1.48 1.44
CA ASP A 90 -18.99 0.20 1.67
C ASP A 90 -18.02 -0.16 0.54
N LEU A 91 -16.80 -0.49 0.89
CA LEU A 91 -15.75 -0.85 -0.05
C LEU A 91 -14.97 -2.06 0.47
N LEU A 92 -14.72 -3.01 -0.42
CA LEU A 92 -13.79 -4.10 -0.21
C LEU A 92 -12.80 -4.14 -1.37
N LYS A 93 -11.50 -4.17 -1.06
CA LYS A 93 -10.44 -4.21 -2.09
C LYS A 93 -9.27 -5.06 -1.63
N PHE A 94 -8.52 -5.56 -2.61
CA PHE A 94 -7.21 -6.16 -2.36
C PHE A 94 -6.15 -5.06 -2.38
N SER A 95 -5.48 -4.85 -1.27
CA SER A 95 -4.32 -3.94 -1.19
C SER A 95 -3.02 -4.66 -1.51
N ASP A 96 -2.89 -5.91 -1.09
CA ASP A 96 -1.75 -6.78 -1.40
C ASP A 96 -2.22 -8.08 -2.04
N MET A 97 -1.45 -8.55 -3.01
CA MET A 97 -1.52 -9.90 -3.56
C MET A 97 -0.17 -10.22 -4.19
N TYR A 98 0.72 -10.84 -3.44
CA TYR A 98 2.08 -11.09 -3.87
C TYR A 98 2.67 -12.38 -3.32
N LEU A 99 3.70 -12.86 -3.99
CA LEU A 99 4.57 -13.91 -3.51
C LEU A 99 5.88 -13.28 -3.05
N THR A 100 6.35 -13.64 -1.87
CA THR A 100 7.67 -13.26 -1.38
C THR A 100 8.51 -14.49 -1.05
N THR A 101 9.80 -14.41 -1.31
CA THR A 101 10.75 -15.50 -1.08
C THR A 101 11.94 -15.01 -0.28
N THR A 102 12.51 -15.87 0.53
CA THR A 102 13.74 -15.59 1.31
C THR A 102 14.75 -16.70 1.05
N GLY A 103 16.03 -16.38 0.95
CA GLY A 103 17.10 -17.34 0.75
C GLY A 103 17.31 -17.79 -0.71
N PHE A 104 16.61 -17.20 -1.67
CA PHE A 104 16.74 -17.53 -3.10
C PHE A 104 17.75 -16.67 -3.84
N VAL A 105 18.13 -15.52 -3.27
CA VAL A 105 19.09 -14.61 -3.91
C VAL A 105 20.50 -15.09 -3.57
N PRO A 106 21.33 -15.47 -4.55
CA PRO A 106 22.68 -15.95 -4.30
C PRO A 106 23.53 -14.92 -3.55
N GLY A 107 24.18 -15.35 -2.47
CA GLY A 107 25.03 -14.48 -1.65
C GLY A 107 24.28 -13.53 -0.70
N LEU A 108 22.94 -13.52 -0.74
CA LEU A 108 22.09 -12.64 0.08
C LEU A 108 20.97 -13.46 0.74
N PRO A 109 21.26 -14.26 1.75
CA PRO A 109 20.29 -15.20 2.34
C PRO A 109 19.10 -14.53 3.01
N ASP A 110 19.25 -13.31 3.49
CA ASP A 110 18.20 -12.56 4.19
C ASP A 110 17.42 -11.60 3.28
N THR A 111 17.79 -11.53 2.01
CA THR A 111 17.12 -10.69 1.01
C THR A 111 15.85 -11.38 0.52
N ASN A 112 14.77 -10.65 0.49
CA ASN A 112 13.50 -11.10 -0.03
C ASN A 112 13.34 -10.68 -1.49
N LEU A 113 12.94 -11.62 -2.33
CA LEU A 113 12.48 -11.35 -3.68
C LEU A 113 10.95 -11.47 -3.69
N TRP A 114 10.24 -10.45 -4.15
CA TRP A 114 8.80 -10.49 -4.25
C TRP A 114 8.29 -10.17 -5.66
N VAL A 115 7.11 -10.66 -5.98
CA VAL A 115 6.40 -10.40 -7.23
C VAL A 115 4.90 -10.33 -6.97
N GLY A 116 4.24 -9.35 -7.58
CA GLY A 116 2.80 -9.14 -7.49
C GLY A 116 2.45 -7.71 -7.10
N ARG A 117 1.30 -7.55 -6.44
CA ARG A 117 0.88 -6.27 -5.87
C ARG A 117 1.30 -6.23 -4.40
N HIS A 118 2.18 -5.33 -4.06
CA HIS A 118 2.77 -5.22 -2.73
C HIS A 118 2.72 -3.79 -2.22
N ALA A 119 2.23 -3.61 -1.00
CA ALA A 119 2.32 -2.33 -0.30
C ALA A 119 3.75 -2.13 0.21
N LEU A 120 4.46 -1.18 -0.40
CA LEU A 120 5.81 -0.82 0.01
C LEU A 120 5.79 -0.16 1.39
N GLN A 121 6.91 -0.24 2.11
CA GLN A 121 7.03 0.31 3.46
C GLN A 121 6.58 1.77 3.50
N GLN A 122 5.71 2.07 4.44
CA GLN A 122 5.14 3.39 4.64
C GLN A 122 5.25 3.79 6.11
N TYR A 123 5.66 5.04 6.35
CA TYR A 123 5.69 5.62 7.69
C TYR A 123 4.41 6.42 7.91
N GLU A 124 3.66 6.02 8.92
CA GLU A 124 2.37 6.59 9.25
C GLU A 124 2.32 7.07 10.71
N LEU A 125 1.83 8.28 10.89
CA LEU A 125 1.41 8.78 12.20
C LEU A 125 -0.08 8.50 12.37
N GLN A 126 -0.41 7.30 12.84
CA GLN A 126 -1.80 6.82 12.94
C GLN A 126 -2.71 7.77 13.71
N MET A 127 -2.20 8.40 14.76
CA MET A 127 -2.90 9.36 15.58
C MET A 127 -3.42 10.56 14.77
N LEU A 128 -2.66 10.99 13.77
CA LEU A 128 -2.99 12.10 12.90
C LEU A 128 -3.60 11.66 11.56
N ASP A 129 -3.68 10.35 11.31
CA ASP A 129 -4.03 9.78 10.00
C ASP A 129 -3.16 10.36 8.87
N TRP A 130 -1.89 10.58 9.18
CA TRP A 130 -0.95 11.20 8.29
C TRP A 130 0.13 10.23 7.84
N LYS A 131 0.37 10.21 6.55
CA LYS A 131 1.37 9.36 5.90
C LYS A 131 2.49 10.22 5.34
N ALA A 132 3.73 9.82 5.59
CA ALA A 132 4.91 10.56 5.12
C ALA A 132 4.96 10.66 3.59
N HIS A 133 4.42 9.66 2.89
CA HIS A 133 4.23 9.66 1.44
C HIS A 133 2.94 8.92 1.10
N LYS A 134 2.26 9.36 0.06
CA LYS A 134 0.93 8.86 -0.29
C LYS A 134 0.97 7.57 -1.11
N GLU A 135 1.98 7.43 -1.97
CA GLU A 135 2.10 6.31 -2.88
C GLU A 135 2.98 5.22 -2.30
N ASN A 136 2.38 4.14 -1.87
CA ASN A 136 3.07 3.01 -1.29
C ASN A 136 2.74 1.68 -1.95
N THR A 137 1.79 1.65 -2.89
CA THR A 137 1.41 0.41 -3.57
C THR A 137 2.21 0.27 -4.86
N ALA A 138 2.75 -0.91 -5.06
CA ALA A 138 3.47 -1.28 -6.26
C ALA A 138 2.88 -2.57 -6.85
N SER A 139 2.77 -2.63 -8.17
CA SER A 139 2.50 -3.86 -8.90
C SER A 139 3.71 -4.16 -9.76
N GLY A 140 4.49 -5.15 -9.36
CA GLY A 140 5.78 -5.38 -10.01
C GLY A 140 6.60 -6.47 -9.35
N VAL A 141 7.90 -6.23 -9.30
CA VAL A 141 8.89 -7.12 -8.72
C VAL A 141 9.90 -6.30 -7.94
N GLY A 142 10.38 -6.82 -6.83
CA GLY A 142 11.38 -6.12 -6.04
C GLY A 142 12.22 -7.03 -5.16
N LEU A 143 13.30 -6.45 -4.69
CA LEU A 143 14.18 -7.01 -3.67
C LEU A 143 14.07 -6.14 -2.41
N GLU A 144 13.95 -6.77 -1.27
CA GLU A 144 13.89 -6.10 0.02
C GLU A 144 14.94 -6.66 0.97
N ASN A 145 15.38 -5.80 1.88
CA ASN A 145 16.38 -6.14 2.90
C ASN A 145 17.75 -6.52 2.31
N ILE A 146 18.17 -5.91 1.21
CA ILE A 146 19.54 -6.04 0.70
C ILE A 146 20.49 -5.38 1.70
N PRO A 147 21.43 -6.10 2.31
CA PRO A 147 22.37 -5.47 3.24
C PRO A 147 23.26 -4.47 2.49
N LEU A 148 23.29 -3.25 2.95
CA LEU A 148 24.11 -2.17 2.39
C LEU A 148 24.68 -1.29 3.48
N GLY A 149 25.99 -1.37 3.70
CA GLY A 149 26.65 -0.62 4.79
C GLY A 149 26.05 -0.94 6.16
N THR A 150 25.55 0.06 6.85
CA THR A 150 24.91 -0.07 8.17
C THR A 150 23.39 -0.24 8.10
N GLY A 151 22.80 -0.06 6.92
CA GLY A 151 21.36 -0.15 6.69
C GLY A 151 21.00 -1.27 5.71
N LYS A 152 19.79 -1.17 5.18
CA LYS A 152 19.22 -2.10 4.21
C LYS A 152 18.64 -1.33 3.05
N LEU A 153 18.77 -1.89 1.86
CA LEU A 153 18.24 -1.31 0.63
C LEU A 153 17.11 -2.18 0.10
N ASP A 154 15.99 -1.54 -0.23
CA ASP A 154 14.92 -2.11 -1.02
C ASP A 154 14.91 -1.45 -2.40
N VAL A 155 14.70 -2.25 -3.43
CA VAL A 155 14.61 -1.77 -4.82
C VAL A 155 13.46 -2.51 -5.51
N SER A 156 12.64 -1.76 -6.24
CA SER A 156 11.55 -2.38 -7.00
C SER A 156 11.31 -1.72 -8.35
N LEU A 157 10.84 -2.54 -9.28
CA LEU A 157 10.35 -2.13 -10.59
C LEU A 157 8.85 -2.34 -10.60
N ASN A 158 8.11 -1.26 -10.83
CA ASN A 158 6.67 -1.25 -10.69
C ASN A 158 6.00 -0.69 -11.93
N ARG A 159 4.78 -1.12 -12.14
CA ARG A 159 3.87 -0.52 -13.09
C ARG A 159 2.64 0.00 -12.34
N GLN A 160 2.25 1.20 -12.66
CA GLN A 160 1.07 1.84 -12.08
C GLN A 160 0.30 2.58 -13.17
N ASP A 161 -1.01 2.40 -13.18
CA ASP A 161 -1.88 3.20 -14.02
C ASP A 161 -2.37 4.40 -13.19
N LEU A 162 -2.00 5.59 -13.63
CA LEU A 162 -2.42 6.84 -13.02
C LEU A 162 -3.62 7.38 -13.78
N ARG A 163 -4.70 7.64 -13.08
CA ARG A 163 -5.88 8.29 -13.64
C ARG A 163 -5.80 9.78 -13.41
N ASN A 164 -5.59 10.52 -14.47
CA ASN A 164 -5.56 11.97 -14.44
C ASN A 164 -6.84 12.56 -14.99
N CYS A 165 -7.29 13.66 -14.40
CA CYS A 165 -8.36 14.46 -15.01
C CYS A 165 -7.84 15.10 -16.30
N ALA A 166 -8.56 14.92 -17.41
CA ALA A 166 -8.27 15.67 -18.63
C ALA A 166 -8.38 17.18 -18.36
N ARG A 167 -7.65 17.99 -19.13
CA ARG A 167 -7.80 19.43 -19.06
C ARG A 167 -8.67 19.95 -20.20
N ASN A 168 -9.56 20.85 -19.89
CA ASN A 168 -10.29 21.62 -20.87
C ASN A 168 -9.36 22.57 -21.64
N THR A 169 -9.85 23.11 -22.73
CA THR A 169 -9.12 24.10 -23.56
C THR A 169 -8.76 25.38 -22.80
N ASP A 170 -9.47 25.70 -21.72
CA ASP A 170 -9.18 26.81 -20.81
C ASP A 170 -8.16 26.47 -19.71
N GLY A 171 -7.65 25.24 -19.70
CA GLY A 171 -6.67 24.76 -18.71
C GLY A 171 -7.27 24.24 -17.41
N SER A 172 -8.58 24.33 -17.20
CA SER A 172 -9.26 23.77 -16.03
C SER A 172 -9.27 22.24 -16.08
N ALA A 173 -9.23 21.59 -14.89
CA ALA A 173 -9.33 20.13 -14.80
C ALA A 173 -10.77 19.66 -15.05
N ASN A 174 -10.93 18.72 -15.96
CA ASN A 174 -12.19 18.05 -16.24
C ASN A 174 -12.09 16.57 -15.81
N CYS A 175 -12.56 16.27 -14.62
CA CYS A 175 -12.49 14.91 -14.07
C CYS A 175 -13.63 14.00 -14.58
N ASN A 176 -14.52 14.48 -15.43
CA ASN A 176 -15.45 13.64 -16.17
C ASN A 176 -14.80 12.96 -17.39
N LEU A 177 -13.68 13.51 -17.84
CA LEU A 177 -12.83 12.91 -18.86
C LEU A 177 -11.51 12.52 -18.16
N THR A 178 -11.28 11.22 -18.04
CA THR A 178 -10.06 10.71 -17.40
C THR A 178 -9.15 10.11 -18.46
N ASP A 179 -7.89 10.54 -18.47
CA ASP A 179 -6.84 9.88 -19.22
C ASP A 179 -6.09 8.93 -18.29
N ASP A 180 -6.11 7.65 -18.61
CA ASP A 180 -5.31 6.66 -17.91
C ASP A 180 -3.88 6.70 -18.48
N VAL A 181 -2.94 7.17 -17.66
CA VAL A 181 -1.52 7.18 -18.00
C VAL A 181 -0.85 5.99 -17.34
N ASN A 182 -0.33 5.09 -18.15
CA ASN A 182 0.45 3.97 -17.69
C ASN A 182 1.87 4.44 -17.38
N THR A 183 2.37 4.17 -16.18
CA THR A 183 3.72 4.53 -15.77
C THR A 183 4.49 3.31 -15.31
N ASN A 184 5.77 3.26 -15.65
CA ASN A 184 6.74 2.38 -15.01
C ASN A 184 7.51 3.21 -13.98
N SER A 185 7.76 2.65 -12.82
CA SER A 185 8.53 3.31 -11.78
C SER A 185 9.65 2.42 -11.26
N VAL A 186 10.71 3.08 -10.84
CA VAL A 186 11.77 2.49 -10.04
C VAL A 186 11.67 3.11 -8.65
N ASP A 187 11.47 2.28 -7.64
CA ASP A 187 11.51 2.69 -6.25
C ASP A 187 12.77 2.23 -5.59
N PHE A 188 13.33 3.05 -4.72
CA PHE A 188 14.37 2.65 -3.80
C PHE A 188 14.08 3.19 -2.40
N ASN A 189 14.42 2.40 -1.39
CA ASN A 189 14.25 2.73 0.01
C ASN A 189 15.48 2.24 0.78
N TYR A 190 16.33 3.16 1.24
CA TYR A 190 17.47 2.83 2.08
C TYR A 190 17.13 3.16 3.51
N HIS A 191 16.98 2.15 4.33
CA HIS A 191 16.38 2.24 5.65
C HIS A 191 17.22 1.53 6.74
N ASP A 192 16.77 1.62 7.98
CA ASP A 192 17.43 1.06 9.16
C ASP A 192 18.87 1.57 9.36
N ILE A 193 19.15 2.79 8.92
CA ILE A 193 20.45 3.42 9.12
C ILE A 193 20.50 3.96 10.55
N PRO A 194 21.30 3.40 11.48
CA PRO A 194 21.33 3.83 12.86
C PRO A 194 21.93 5.24 12.96
N LEU A 195 21.23 6.17 13.61
CA LEU A 195 21.74 7.50 13.95
C LEU A 195 22.21 7.57 15.39
N TRP A 196 21.35 7.16 16.31
CA TRP A 196 21.62 7.03 17.73
C TRP A 196 20.67 6.00 18.34
N ASP A 197 20.78 5.76 19.63
CA ASP A 197 19.89 4.83 20.32
C ASP A 197 18.42 5.19 20.09
N LYS A 198 17.66 4.26 19.53
CA LYS A 198 16.22 4.38 19.16
C LYS A 198 15.89 5.31 18.00
N ALA A 199 16.87 5.73 17.19
CA ALA A 199 16.60 6.53 16.00
C ALA A 199 17.28 5.96 14.77
N ASN A 200 16.51 5.73 13.73
CA ASN A 200 16.97 5.28 12.42
C ASN A 200 16.61 6.32 11.34
N LEU A 201 17.50 6.43 10.37
CA LEU A 201 17.30 7.26 9.19
C LEU A 201 16.85 6.40 8.03
N THR A 202 15.97 6.95 7.20
CA THR A 202 15.51 6.34 5.96
C THR A 202 15.53 7.36 4.84
N PHE A 203 16.06 6.94 3.69
CA PHE A 203 16.00 7.68 2.44
C PHE A 203 15.14 6.91 1.46
N ARG A 204 14.19 7.58 0.86
CA ARG A 204 13.33 7.00 -0.18
C ARG A 204 13.31 7.88 -1.41
N GLY A 205 13.31 7.24 -2.57
CA GLY A 205 13.12 7.89 -3.86
C GLY A 205 12.31 7.01 -4.80
N ARG A 206 11.61 7.69 -5.72
CA ARG A 206 10.89 7.07 -6.82
C ARG A 206 11.15 7.86 -8.08
N TYR A 207 11.39 7.15 -9.15
CA TYR A 207 11.49 7.73 -10.49
C TYR A 207 10.40 7.09 -11.37
N ASN A 208 9.55 7.94 -11.94
CA ASN A 208 8.44 7.53 -12.78
C ASN A 208 8.73 7.84 -14.25
N LEU A 209 8.46 6.84 -15.10
CA LEU A 209 8.54 6.94 -16.55
C LEU A 209 7.14 6.70 -17.12
N ALA A 210 6.59 7.71 -17.79
CA ALA A 210 5.32 7.57 -18.49
C ALA A 210 5.48 6.68 -19.74
N ASN A 211 4.63 5.67 -19.87
CA ASN A 211 4.52 4.88 -21.09
C ASN A 211 3.68 5.64 -22.10
N LYS A 212 4.34 6.31 -23.02
CA LYS A 212 3.70 7.18 -24.04
C LYS A 212 3.01 6.32 -25.10
N THR A 213 1.69 6.34 -25.13
CA THR A 213 0.90 5.80 -26.24
C THR A 213 0.85 6.80 -27.41
N SER A 214 0.47 6.34 -28.61
CA SER A 214 0.31 7.22 -29.78
C SER A 214 -0.71 8.33 -29.55
N ASP A 215 -1.72 8.08 -28.73
CA ASP A 215 -2.76 9.06 -28.41
C ASP A 215 -2.29 10.05 -27.34
N ASN A 216 -1.52 9.60 -26.37
CA ASN A 216 -0.93 10.45 -25.32
C ASN A 216 0.19 11.34 -25.87
N LYS A 217 0.95 10.87 -26.85
CA LYS A 217 1.96 11.70 -27.56
C LYS A 217 1.38 12.94 -28.21
N ARG A 218 0.11 12.89 -28.60
CA ARG A 218 -0.58 14.01 -29.23
C ARG A 218 -0.91 15.13 -28.22
N ASN A 219 -0.98 14.81 -26.93
CA ASN A 219 -1.37 15.74 -25.88
C ASN A 219 -0.19 16.41 -25.14
N GLU A 220 1.04 16.20 -25.59
CA GLU A 220 2.31 16.84 -25.14
C GLU A 220 2.56 16.90 -23.62
N ARG A 221 1.96 16.00 -22.82
CA ARG A 221 1.94 16.16 -21.36
C ARG A 221 2.57 15.01 -20.59
N ASP A 222 3.24 14.16 -21.30
CA ASP A 222 3.98 13.08 -20.67
C ASP A 222 5.33 13.60 -20.23
N ASN A 223 5.37 14.23 -19.09
CA ASN A 223 6.63 14.57 -18.45
C ASN A 223 7.01 13.44 -17.50
N ASP A 224 8.23 12.98 -17.59
CA ASP A 224 8.85 12.11 -16.61
C ASP A 224 8.99 12.90 -15.30
N PHE A 225 8.68 12.30 -14.14
CA PHE A 225 8.72 12.93 -12.82
C PHE A 225 9.03 11.94 -11.69
#